data_ddd58018fe1981d4b4bdc408abc0d3b0
#
_entry.id   ddd58018fe1981d4b4bdc408abc0d3b0
#
_cell.length_a   1.000
_cell.length_b   1.000
_cell.length_c   1.000
_cell.angle_alpha   90.00
_cell.angle_beta   90.00
_cell.angle_gamma   90.00
#
_symmetry.space_group_name_H-M   'P 1'
#
loop_
_entity.id
_entity.type
_entity.pdbx_description
1 polymer ?
#
loop_
_entity_poly.entity_id
_entity_poly.type
_entity_poly.pdbx_seq_one_letter_code
_entity_poly.pdbx_strand_id
1 'polypeptide(L)'
;MLRKPVFAVVFVLALCVLSTAQQDKSKRPSPPAQAQCKFSDGKTITMDYSSPRMKGRKIFGGLVPYGEVWRTGANDATTFVTTANVSIEGKDVPAGSYTIFTIPEQDKWTLIVNKQTGEWGVPYKYEANELGRVPMQASKTSSPVENFTISFNQSGSACTLQMSWENTQASVQVSEKK
;
A
#
# COMPACT_ATOMS: atom_id res chain seq x y z
N MET A 1 -12.69 74.84 -27.30
CA MET A 1 -11.74 73.86 -26.71
C MET A 1 -12.53 72.75 -26.02
N LEU A 2 -12.77 71.64 -26.67
CA LEU A 2 -13.52 70.48 -26.08
C LEU A 2 -12.53 69.51 -25.37
N ARG A 3 -12.70 69.37 -24.04
CA ARG A 3 -11.96 68.37 -23.29
C ARG A 3 -12.68 67.01 -23.40
N LYS A 4 -12.00 65.99 -23.93
CA LYS A 4 -12.47 64.60 -24.00
C LYS A 4 -12.29 63.95 -22.64
N PRO A 5 -13.25 63.17 -22.11
CA PRO A 5 -13.06 62.38 -20.89
C PRO A 5 -12.29 61.13 -21.22
N VAL A 6 -11.24 60.83 -20.44
CA VAL A 6 -10.50 59.57 -20.44
C VAL A 6 -11.23 58.58 -19.54
N PHE A 7 -11.84 57.57 -20.12
CA PHE A 7 -12.38 56.42 -19.36
C PHE A 7 -11.23 55.46 -18.97
N ALA A 8 -10.89 55.43 -17.69
CA ALA A 8 -10.00 54.45 -17.14
C ALA A 8 -10.78 53.15 -16.94
N VAL A 9 -10.49 52.14 -17.75
CA VAL A 9 -11.01 50.76 -17.58
C VAL A 9 -10.18 50.09 -16.51
N VAL A 10 -10.73 49.90 -15.32
CA VAL A 10 -10.11 49.11 -14.24
C VAL A 10 -10.41 47.65 -14.52
N PHE A 11 -9.40 46.90 -14.95
CA PHE A 11 -9.44 45.43 -15.10
C PHE A 11 -9.28 44.80 -13.72
N VAL A 12 -10.36 44.36 -13.10
CA VAL A 12 -10.33 43.55 -11.87
C VAL A 12 -10.02 42.11 -12.26
N LEU A 13 -8.79 41.71 -12.10
CA LEU A 13 -8.36 40.30 -12.19
C LEU A 13 -8.89 39.56 -10.96
N ALA A 14 -10.00 38.83 -11.11
CA ALA A 14 -10.49 37.88 -10.14
C ALA A 14 -9.55 36.66 -10.15
N LEU A 15 -8.62 36.56 -9.18
CA LEU A 15 -7.88 35.34 -8.90
C LEU A 15 -8.87 34.31 -8.33
N CYS A 16 -9.35 33.40 -9.18
CA CYS A 16 -9.99 32.18 -8.72
C CYS A 16 -8.93 31.27 -8.08
N VAL A 17 -8.81 31.34 -6.76
CA VAL A 17 -8.05 30.37 -5.97
C VAL A 17 -8.86 29.08 -6.00
N LEU A 18 -8.50 28.16 -6.88
CA LEU A 18 -9.00 26.78 -6.86
C LEU A 18 -8.44 26.09 -5.61
N SER A 19 -9.13 26.25 -4.48
CA SER A 19 -8.89 25.42 -3.30
C SER A 19 -9.26 23.98 -3.67
N THR A 20 -8.27 23.18 -4.05
CA THR A 20 -8.44 21.72 -4.07
C THR A 20 -8.66 21.29 -2.63
N ALA A 21 -9.92 21.06 -2.26
CA ALA A 21 -10.28 20.49 -0.98
C ALA A 21 -9.64 19.11 -0.90
N GLN A 22 -8.49 19.00 -0.23
CA GLN A 22 -7.81 17.74 0.01
C GLN A 22 -8.70 16.93 0.96
N GLN A 23 -9.40 15.93 0.39
CA GLN A 23 -10.31 15.08 1.15
C GLN A 23 -9.54 14.42 2.30
N ASP A 24 -9.98 14.67 3.54
CA ASP A 24 -9.39 14.08 4.74
C ASP A 24 -9.47 12.54 4.68
N LYS A 25 -8.35 11.92 4.32
CA LYS A 25 -8.24 10.47 4.13
C LYS A 25 -8.51 9.70 5.43
N SER A 26 -8.34 10.33 6.61
CA SER A 26 -8.55 9.67 7.92
C SER A 26 -10.02 9.30 8.18
N LYS A 27 -10.96 10.01 7.53
CA LYS A 27 -12.41 9.78 7.63
C LYS A 27 -12.95 8.71 6.68
N ARG A 28 -12.08 8.10 5.86
CA ARG A 28 -12.51 7.02 4.95
C ARG A 28 -12.91 5.76 5.74
N PRO A 29 -13.89 4.97 5.24
CA PRO A 29 -14.26 3.68 5.86
C PRO A 29 -13.08 2.70 6.00
N SER A 30 -12.06 2.87 5.17
CA SER A 30 -10.76 2.18 5.25
C SER A 30 -9.70 3.26 5.42
N PRO A 31 -9.37 3.66 6.66
CA PRO A 31 -8.42 4.74 6.91
C PRO A 31 -7.00 4.32 6.53
N PRO A 32 -6.11 5.30 6.25
CA PRO A 32 -4.70 5.04 6.03
C PRO A 32 -4.06 4.47 7.28
N ALA A 33 -3.10 3.58 7.08
CA ALA A 33 -2.27 2.99 8.11
C ALA A 33 -0.85 2.79 7.58
N GLN A 34 0.11 2.66 8.48
CA GLN A 34 1.50 2.46 8.15
C GLN A 34 2.11 1.38 9.05
N ALA A 35 2.99 0.58 8.48
CA ALA A 35 3.87 -0.34 9.21
C ALA A 35 5.31 -0.10 8.79
N GLN A 36 6.26 -0.22 9.74
CA GLN A 36 7.67 0.02 9.48
C GLN A 36 8.54 -1.03 10.16
N CYS A 37 9.61 -1.43 9.50
CA CYS A 37 10.75 -2.13 10.10
C CYS A 37 12.01 -1.32 9.90
N LYS A 38 12.88 -1.26 10.93
CA LYS A 38 14.15 -0.54 10.89
C LYS A 38 15.30 -1.53 11.07
N PHE A 39 16.20 -1.59 10.11
CA PHE A 39 17.41 -2.40 10.20
C PHE A 39 18.44 -1.78 11.17
N SER A 40 19.43 -2.60 11.56
CA SER A 40 20.45 -2.19 12.53
C SER A 40 21.32 -1.02 12.08
N ASP A 41 21.47 -0.82 10.77
CA ASP A 41 22.23 0.30 10.17
C ASP A 41 21.37 1.57 10.00
N GLY A 42 20.11 1.54 10.44
CA GLY A 42 19.18 2.66 10.39
C GLY A 42 18.31 2.73 9.14
N LYS A 43 18.57 1.92 8.12
CA LYS A 43 17.70 1.81 6.94
C LYS A 43 16.35 1.22 7.31
N THR A 44 15.34 1.46 6.49
CA THR A 44 13.96 1.13 6.81
C THR A 44 13.23 0.46 5.65
N ILE A 45 12.23 -0.31 6.02
CA ILE A 45 11.11 -0.72 5.16
C ILE A 45 9.86 -0.05 5.71
N THR A 46 9.05 0.55 4.82
CA THR A 46 7.77 1.17 5.17
C THR A 46 6.68 0.64 4.25
N MET A 47 5.55 0.28 4.83
CA MET A 47 4.33 -0.10 4.13
C MET A 47 3.26 0.94 4.41
N ASP A 48 2.79 1.63 3.36
CA ASP A 48 1.65 2.54 3.43
C ASP A 48 0.43 1.88 2.78
N TYR A 49 -0.66 1.75 3.52
CA TYR A 49 -1.84 1.03 3.09
C TYR A 49 -3.13 1.64 3.62
N SER A 50 -4.26 1.25 3.07
CA SER A 50 -5.56 1.51 3.66
C SER A 50 -6.06 0.25 4.36
N SER A 51 -6.53 0.39 5.61
CA SER A 51 -6.94 -0.71 6.49
C SER A 51 -8.46 -0.92 6.43
N PRO A 52 -8.99 -1.83 5.59
CA PRO A 52 -10.41 -2.13 5.58
C PRO A 52 -10.85 -2.90 6.83
N ARG A 53 -12.15 -2.81 7.14
CA ARG A 53 -12.81 -3.45 8.27
C ARG A 53 -13.58 -4.68 7.83
N MET A 54 -13.59 -5.74 8.63
CA MET A 54 -14.33 -6.96 8.33
C MET A 54 -15.86 -6.72 8.37
N LYS A 55 -16.35 -6.07 9.41
CA LYS A 55 -17.77 -5.75 9.59
C LYS A 55 -18.67 -6.98 9.41
N GLY A 56 -18.31 -8.10 10.02
CA GLY A 56 -19.05 -9.36 9.97
C GLY A 56 -19.07 -10.06 8.60
N ARG A 57 -18.33 -9.57 7.60
CA ARG A 57 -18.27 -10.18 6.27
C ARG A 57 -17.26 -11.32 6.25
N LYS A 58 -17.53 -12.34 5.42
CA LYS A 58 -16.51 -13.30 5.03
C LYS A 58 -15.51 -12.59 4.10
N ILE A 59 -14.22 -12.63 4.47
CA ILE A 59 -13.19 -11.93 3.73
C ILE A 59 -12.60 -12.83 2.66
N PHE A 60 -11.76 -13.79 3.04
CA PHE A 60 -11.08 -14.63 2.05
C PHE A 60 -12.00 -15.72 1.50
N GLY A 61 -12.08 -15.82 0.17
CA GLY A 61 -13.08 -16.63 -0.53
C GLY A 61 -14.49 -16.01 -0.54
N GLY A 62 -14.59 -14.73 -0.15
CA GLY A 62 -15.80 -13.91 -0.19
C GLY A 62 -15.49 -12.53 -0.78
N LEU A 63 -15.26 -11.51 0.07
CA LEU A 63 -14.92 -10.15 -0.37
C LEU A 63 -13.61 -10.10 -1.19
N VAL A 64 -12.65 -10.91 -0.82
CA VAL A 64 -11.37 -11.11 -1.53
C VAL A 64 -11.37 -12.56 -2.04
N PRO A 65 -11.61 -12.78 -3.35
CA PRO A 65 -11.61 -14.11 -3.93
C PRO A 65 -10.24 -14.80 -3.80
N TYR A 66 -10.24 -16.11 -3.66
CA TYR A 66 -9.02 -16.90 -3.76
C TYR A 66 -8.53 -16.98 -5.20
N GLY A 67 -7.22 -17.02 -5.40
CA GLY A 67 -6.58 -17.12 -6.71
C GLY A 67 -6.58 -15.82 -7.53
N GLU A 68 -7.17 -14.75 -7.03
CA GLU A 68 -7.21 -13.45 -7.73
C GLU A 68 -6.24 -12.45 -7.11
N VAL A 69 -5.72 -11.54 -7.95
CA VAL A 69 -4.84 -10.47 -7.49
C VAL A 69 -5.63 -9.45 -6.67
N TRP A 70 -5.19 -9.24 -5.44
CA TRP A 70 -5.73 -8.24 -4.52
C TRP A 70 -4.70 -7.12 -4.29
N ARG A 71 -5.15 -5.87 -4.26
CA ARG A 71 -4.31 -4.69 -3.98
C ARG A 71 -3.79 -4.60 -2.54
N THR A 72 -3.94 -5.67 -1.75
CA THR A 72 -3.41 -5.83 -0.39
C THR A 72 -3.87 -4.71 0.57
N GLY A 73 -5.14 -4.39 0.50
CA GLY A 73 -5.76 -3.31 1.26
C GLY A 73 -7.04 -2.81 0.60
N ALA A 74 -7.30 -1.51 0.72
CA ALA A 74 -8.43 -0.82 0.12
C ALA A 74 -8.00 0.55 -0.45
N ASN A 75 -8.88 1.21 -1.20
CA ASN A 75 -8.59 2.46 -1.91
C ASN A 75 -7.39 2.28 -2.87
N ASP A 76 -6.33 3.09 -2.73
CA ASP A 76 -5.11 2.93 -3.51
C ASP A 76 -4.40 1.61 -3.14
N ALA A 77 -3.64 1.04 -4.06
CA ALA A 77 -2.86 -0.16 -3.80
C ALA A 77 -1.75 0.11 -2.77
N THR A 78 -1.39 -0.91 -1.98
CA THR A 78 -0.40 -0.78 -0.91
C THR A 78 0.98 -0.46 -1.45
N THR A 79 1.61 0.57 -0.89
CA THR A 79 2.96 1.00 -1.25
C THR A 79 3.99 0.38 -0.31
N PHE A 80 5.09 -0.11 -0.87
CA PHE A 80 6.26 -0.62 -0.18
C PHE A 80 7.46 0.26 -0.53
N VAL A 81 8.08 0.87 0.48
CA VAL A 81 9.29 1.68 0.32
C VAL A 81 10.41 1.05 1.12
N THR A 82 11.55 0.82 0.48
CA THR A 82 12.76 0.36 1.17
C THR A 82 13.93 1.28 0.89
N THR A 83 14.65 1.68 1.93
CA THR A 83 15.91 2.43 1.82
C THR A 83 17.13 1.52 1.77
N ALA A 84 16.94 0.21 1.94
CA ALA A 84 17.95 -0.83 1.79
C ALA A 84 17.70 -1.64 0.52
N ASN A 85 18.75 -2.23 -0.06
CA ASN A 85 18.58 -3.39 -0.91
C ASN A 85 18.15 -4.56 -0.02
N VAL A 86 17.06 -5.22 -0.39
CA VAL A 86 16.53 -6.33 0.41
C VAL A 86 16.35 -7.59 -0.44
N SER A 87 16.29 -8.74 0.23
CA SER A 87 15.88 -10.01 -0.34
C SER A 87 14.55 -10.42 0.31
N ILE A 88 13.55 -10.71 -0.50
CA ILE A 88 12.26 -11.27 -0.06
C ILE A 88 12.22 -12.73 -0.54
N GLU A 89 12.35 -13.70 0.36
CA GLU A 89 12.44 -15.15 0.02
C GLU A 89 13.39 -15.43 -1.16
N GLY A 90 14.59 -14.82 -1.13
CA GLY A 90 15.60 -14.96 -2.17
C GLY A 90 15.40 -14.09 -3.41
N LYS A 91 14.29 -13.35 -3.53
CA LYS A 91 14.08 -12.38 -4.60
C LYS A 91 14.69 -11.03 -4.24
N ASP A 92 15.62 -10.57 -5.07
CA ASP A 92 16.27 -9.27 -4.88
C ASP A 92 15.31 -8.12 -5.19
N VAL A 93 15.23 -7.18 -4.25
CA VAL A 93 14.46 -5.93 -4.35
C VAL A 93 15.38 -4.77 -4.02
N PRO A 94 15.84 -3.99 -5.00
CA PRO A 94 16.69 -2.81 -4.76
C PRO A 94 16.00 -1.77 -3.87
N ALA A 95 16.77 -0.88 -3.26
CA ALA A 95 16.22 0.30 -2.58
C ALA A 95 15.34 1.10 -3.55
N GLY A 96 14.14 1.48 -3.12
CA GLY A 96 13.16 2.15 -3.98
C GLY A 96 11.73 2.06 -3.45
N SER A 97 10.80 2.51 -4.29
CA SER A 97 9.36 2.46 -4.04
C SER A 97 8.69 1.49 -5.00
N TYR A 98 7.77 0.71 -4.47
CA TYR A 98 7.06 -0.36 -5.16
C TYR A 98 5.58 -0.38 -4.77
N THR A 99 4.76 -0.98 -5.60
CA THR A 99 3.40 -1.38 -5.22
C THR A 99 3.38 -2.87 -4.89
N ILE A 100 2.68 -3.21 -3.83
CA ILE A 100 2.48 -4.59 -3.39
C ILE A 100 1.07 -5.06 -3.74
N PHE A 101 1.01 -6.24 -4.36
CA PHE A 101 -0.21 -7.01 -4.53
C PHE A 101 -0.04 -8.38 -3.90
N THR A 102 -1.14 -9.04 -3.59
CA THR A 102 -1.13 -10.42 -3.14
C THR A 102 -2.17 -11.24 -3.88
N ILE A 103 -1.90 -12.54 -4.02
CA ILE A 103 -2.89 -13.53 -4.47
C ILE A 103 -3.13 -14.45 -3.27
N PRO A 104 -4.24 -14.28 -2.53
CA PRO A 104 -4.59 -15.16 -1.43
C PRO A 104 -5.03 -16.53 -1.93
N GLU A 105 -4.58 -17.57 -1.26
CA GLU A 105 -5.10 -18.94 -1.33
C GLU A 105 -5.32 -19.47 0.09
N GLN A 106 -5.89 -20.66 0.24
CA GLN A 106 -6.23 -21.19 1.57
C GLN A 106 -5.00 -21.43 2.45
N ASP A 107 -3.95 -22.03 1.88
CA ASP A 107 -2.80 -22.51 2.64
C ASP A 107 -1.50 -21.72 2.33
N LYS A 108 -1.51 -20.91 1.29
CA LYS A 108 -0.38 -20.08 0.88
C LYS A 108 -0.87 -18.83 0.17
N TRP A 109 -0.04 -17.82 0.15
CA TRP A 109 -0.26 -16.61 -0.64
C TRP A 109 0.90 -16.39 -1.59
N THR A 110 0.67 -15.58 -2.61
CA THR A 110 1.74 -15.04 -3.46
C THR A 110 1.84 -13.55 -3.24
N LEU A 111 3.02 -13.05 -2.90
CA LEU A 111 3.35 -11.63 -2.88
C LEU A 111 3.86 -11.22 -4.25
N ILE A 112 3.34 -10.14 -4.81
CA ILE A 112 3.81 -9.52 -6.04
C ILE A 112 4.44 -8.18 -5.70
N VAL A 113 5.70 -8.00 -6.10
CA VAL A 113 6.40 -6.70 -6.01
C VAL A 113 6.39 -6.06 -7.39
N ASN A 114 5.77 -4.91 -7.51
CA ASN A 114 5.60 -4.20 -8.78
C ASN A 114 6.34 -2.86 -8.78
N LYS A 115 7.05 -2.55 -9.85
CA LYS A 115 7.83 -1.31 -10.01
C LYS A 115 6.95 -0.08 -10.27
N GLN A 116 5.75 -0.26 -10.77
CA GLN A 116 4.79 0.82 -10.97
C GLN A 116 4.18 1.23 -9.63
N THR A 117 4.01 2.53 -9.40
CA THR A 117 3.52 3.09 -8.12
C THR A 117 2.38 4.07 -8.36
N GLY A 118 1.58 4.31 -7.29
CA GLY A 118 0.46 5.26 -7.36
C GLY A 118 -0.80 4.69 -8.00
N GLU A 119 -0.93 3.37 -8.05
CA GLU A 119 -2.00 2.67 -8.74
C GLU A 119 -3.25 2.50 -7.87
N TRP A 120 -4.43 2.55 -8.52
CA TRP A 120 -5.68 2.12 -7.88
C TRP A 120 -5.69 0.61 -7.63
N GLY A 121 -5.04 -0.15 -8.51
CA GLY A 121 -4.70 -1.56 -8.35
C GLY A 121 -5.73 -2.57 -8.86
N VAL A 122 -6.96 -2.17 -9.17
CA VAL A 122 -7.97 -3.08 -9.73
C VAL A 122 -8.74 -2.41 -10.88
N PRO A 123 -9.03 -3.13 -12.00
CA PRO A 123 -8.52 -4.47 -12.30
C PRO A 123 -6.99 -4.49 -12.41
N TYR A 124 -6.38 -5.64 -12.04
CA TYR A 124 -4.93 -5.80 -12.18
C TYR A 124 -4.54 -5.92 -13.65
N LYS A 125 -3.55 -5.14 -14.08
CA LYS A 125 -3.02 -5.07 -15.45
C LYS A 125 -1.59 -4.50 -15.49
N TYR A 126 -0.81 -4.86 -14.49
CA TYR A 126 0.54 -4.31 -14.26
C TYR A 126 1.62 -5.38 -14.35
N GLU A 127 1.35 -6.54 -14.99
CA GLU A 127 2.23 -7.70 -15.08
C GLU A 127 3.58 -7.34 -15.70
N ALA A 128 3.58 -6.47 -16.71
CA ALA A 128 4.80 -6.03 -17.39
C ALA A 128 5.80 -5.28 -16.47
N ASN A 129 5.32 -4.76 -15.34
CA ASN A 129 6.11 -4.02 -14.37
C ASN A 129 6.44 -4.83 -13.10
N GLU A 130 6.06 -6.10 -13.04
CA GLU A 130 6.42 -6.95 -11.91
C GLU A 130 7.94 -7.10 -11.79
N LEU A 131 8.48 -6.80 -10.62
CA LEU A 131 9.83 -7.17 -10.26
C LEU A 131 9.93 -8.67 -9.99
N GLY A 132 8.89 -9.24 -9.40
CA GLY A 132 8.76 -10.67 -9.19
C GLY A 132 7.61 -11.05 -8.27
N ARG A 133 7.41 -12.36 -8.17
CA ARG A 133 6.44 -13.01 -7.29
C ARG A 133 7.19 -13.91 -6.31
N VAL A 134 6.79 -13.90 -5.05
CA VAL A 134 7.37 -14.75 -4.00
C VAL A 134 6.27 -15.40 -3.18
N PRO A 135 6.49 -16.63 -2.69
CA PRO A 135 5.52 -17.30 -1.83
C PRO A 135 5.47 -16.65 -0.44
N MET A 136 4.29 -16.63 0.17
CA MET A 136 4.07 -16.32 1.57
C MET A 136 3.46 -17.52 2.27
N GLN A 137 3.84 -17.75 3.51
CA GLN A 137 3.20 -18.74 4.37
C GLN A 137 1.87 -18.19 4.89
N ALA A 138 0.79 -18.96 4.77
CA ALA A 138 -0.49 -18.62 5.34
C ALA A 138 -0.77 -19.50 6.58
N SER A 139 -1.35 -18.91 7.60
CA SER A 139 -1.74 -19.57 8.85
C SER A 139 -3.03 -18.97 9.40
N LYS A 140 -3.66 -19.65 10.35
CA LYS A 140 -4.81 -19.11 11.07
C LYS A 140 -4.33 -18.22 12.23
N THR A 141 -5.04 -17.14 12.46
CA THR A 141 -4.88 -16.31 13.66
C THR A 141 -5.55 -16.99 14.86
N SER A 142 -5.09 -16.69 16.06
CA SER A 142 -5.67 -17.21 17.33
C SER A 142 -7.07 -16.65 17.62
N SER A 143 -7.38 -15.49 17.06
CA SER A 143 -8.67 -14.80 17.16
C SER A 143 -8.93 -13.99 15.91
N PRO A 144 -10.20 -13.70 15.57
CA PRO A 144 -10.54 -12.89 14.40
C PRO A 144 -9.93 -11.48 14.47
N VAL A 145 -9.34 -11.05 13.35
CA VAL A 145 -8.75 -9.72 13.17
C VAL A 145 -9.75 -8.85 12.40
N GLU A 146 -10.38 -7.90 13.08
CA GLU A 146 -11.42 -7.03 12.50
C GLU A 146 -10.87 -6.10 11.42
N ASN A 147 -9.69 -5.54 11.66
CA ASN A 147 -9.06 -4.56 10.79
C ASN A 147 -7.92 -5.20 10.02
N PHE A 148 -7.91 -5.09 8.69
CA PHE A 148 -6.73 -5.51 7.92
C PHE A 148 -5.48 -4.82 8.46
N THR A 149 -4.53 -5.59 8.91
CA THR A 149 -3.31 -5.09 9.57
C THR A 149 -2.08 -5.63 8.87
N ILE A 150 -1.19 -4.72 8.50
CA ILE A 150 0.19 -5.04 8.10
C ILE A 150 1.08 -4.73 9.29
N SER A 151 2.01 -5.63 9.60
CA SER A 151 2.99 -5.48 10.68
C SER A 151 4.32 -6.12 10.32
N PHE A 152 5.34 -5.80 11.08
CA PHE A 152 6.65 -6.42 10.99
C PHE A 152 7.08 -6.97 12.35
N ASN A 153 7.60 -8.19 12.33
CA ASN A 153 8.38 -8.75 13.44
C ASN A 153 9.86 -8.68 13.07
N GLN A 154 10.63 -7.92 13.85
CA GLN A 154 12.05 -7.81 13.63
C GLN A 154 12.82 -8.89 14.41
N SER A 155 13.75 -9.55 13.72
CA SER A 155 14.68 -10.51 14.32
C SER A 155 16.06 -10.34 13.68
N GLY A 156 16.99 -9.73 14.42
CA GLY A 156 18.33 -9.44 13.92
C GLY A 156 18.31 -8.51 12.70
N SER A 157 18.87 -9.00 11.57
CA SER A 157 18.92 -8.28 10.29
C SER A 157 17.73 -8.58 9.36
N ALA A 158 16.72 -9.29 9.87
CA ALA A 158 15.54 -9.66 9.10
C ALA A 158 14.27 -9.07 9.71
N CYS A 159 13.30 -8.78 8.85
CA CYS A 159 11.97 -8.34 9.20
C CYS A 159 10.96 -9.34 8.61
N THR A 160 10.17 -9.99 9.44
CA THR A 160 9.04 -10.80 8.95
C THR A 160 7.86 -9.88 8.71
N LEU A 161 7.53 -9.66 7.44
CA LEU A 161 6.30 -8.97 7.03
C LEU A 161 5.11 -9.89 7.31
N GLN A 162 4.11 -9.37 7.98
CA GLN A 162 2.88 -10.07 8.32
C GLN A 162 1.66 -9.27 7.86
N MET A 163 0.67 -9.95 7.32
CA MET A 163 -0.60 -9.40 6.86
C MET A 163 -1.73 -10.22 7.48
N SER A 164 -2.54 -9.58 8.33
CA SER A 164 -3.58 -10.28 9.11
C SER A 164 -4.95 -9.66 8.86
N TRP A 165 -5.94 -10.50 8.58
CA TRP A 165 -7.33 -10.11 8.49
C TRP A 165 -8.25 -11.32 8.65
N GLU A 166 -9.43 -11.14 9.25
CA GLU A 166 -10.35 -12.23 9.58
C GLU A 166 -9.63 -13.29 10.44
N ASN A 167 -9.56 -14.53 10.01
CA ASN A 167 -8.88 -15.63 10.69
C ASN A 167 -7.58 -16.04 9.99
N THR A 168 -7.01 -15.18 9.14
CA THR A 168 -5.84 -15.51 8.31
C THR A 168 -4.71 -14.53 8.56
N GLN A 169 -3.50 -15.06 8.68
CA GLN A 169 -2.26 -14.32 8.66
C GLN A 169 -1.37 -14.90 7.56
N ALA A 170 -0.91 -14.04 6.64
CA ALA A 170 0.13 -14.39 5.69
C ALA A 170 1.45 -13.72 6.09
N SER A 171 2.58 -14.41 5.94
CA SER A 171 3.88 -13.91 6.33
C SER A 171 4.99 -14.25 5.34
N VAL A 172 5.99 -13.37 5.25
CA VAL A 172 7.16 -13.55 4.40
C VAL A 172 8.37 -12.89 5.05
N GLN A 173 9.55 -13.49 4.91
CA GLN A 173 10.78 -12.92 5.44
C GLN A 173 11.39 -11.91 4.46
N VAL A 174 11.81 -10.77 5.00
CA VAL A 174 12.54 -9.72 4.29
C VAL A 174 13.86 -9.50 5.00
N SER A 175 14.97 -9.77 4.31
CA SER A 175 16.31 -9.62 4.86
C SER A 175 17.05 -8.49 4.14
N GLU A 176 17.80 -7.69 4.89
CA GLU A 176 18.70 -6.71 4.31
C GLU A 176 19.83 -7.41 3.56
N LYS A 177 20.13 -6.92 2.35
CA LYS A 177 21.34 -7.31 1.60
C LYS A 177 22.46 -6.33 1.89
N LYS A 178 23.55 -6.84 2.39
CA LYS A 178 24.82 -6.10 2.59
C LYS A 178 25.63 -6.07 1.32
#